data_67669ee611702b042df933f3f862de4c
#
_entry.id   67669ee611702b042df933f3f862de4c
#
_cell.length_a   1.000
_cell.length_b   1.000
_cell.length_c   1.000
_cell.angle_alpha   90.00
_cell.angle_beta   90.00
_cell.angle_gamma   90.00
#
_symmetry.space_group_name_H-M   'P 1'
#
loop_
_entity.id
_entity.type
_entity.pdbx_description
1 polymer ?
#
loop_
_entity_poly.entity_id
_entity_poly.type
_entity_poly.pdbx_seq_one_letter_code
_entity_poly.pdbx_strand_id
1 'polypeptide(L)'
;MNIRSLFSLFSSDLAIDLGTANTLVYAKGKGIVVNEPSIVAINKNNGEVEAVGKEAKEMLGRTPGNIVAIRPMKDGVIADFKVTERMLNYFIQKAHGRKILVHPRIVIGVPSEITQVEKRAVIDSAYRAKASEVHLVEQAMVAAIGAGLPVTEPSGNMVVDIGGGTTDVAVISLSGIVYSRSVRVAGNEMDNAIMQYLKRKYNLLIGERTAEAIKIQVGSAFPLDKPLTMEIKGRNLIEGVPKTLTIDDSEIRESLGECVATIMNAIRVALERTPPELSADISDRGIVLTGGGALLKNLDRRIREETGLPVSIAEDPLASVVLGTGKMLTDFKLLRRVAIE
;
A
#
# COMPACT_ATOMS: atom_id res chain seq x y z
N MET A 1 5.66 25.57 33.24
CA MET A 1 5.02 25.10 32.00
C MET A 1 5.92 25.56 30.84
N ASN A 2 6.57 24.62 30.17
CA ASN A 2 7.65 24.93 29.22
C ASN A 2 7.01 25.47 27.91
N ILE A 3 7.46 26.61 27.40
CA ILE A 3 6.97 27.24 26.15
C ILE A 3 6.93 26.22 24.99
N ARG A 4 7.86 25.26 24.96
CA ARG A 4 7.86 24.13 24.01
C ARG A 4 6.62 23.22 24.10
N SER A 5 6.02 23.05 25.30
CA SER A 5 4.80 22.23 25.45
C SER A 5 3.54 22.96 24.97
N LEU A 6 3.54 24.29 24.99
CA LEU A 6 2.45 25.10 24.43
C LEU A 6 2.46 25.07 22.89
N PHE A 7 3.64 25.11 22.27
CA PHE A 7 3.79 25.01 20.82
C PHE A 7 3.51 23.57 20.29
N SER A 8 3.71 22.53 21.11
CA SER A 8 3.38 21.14 20.73
C SER A 8 1.87 20.91 20.58
N LEU A 9 1.03 21.70 21.21
CA LEU A 9 -0.43 21.69 21.04
C LEU A 9 -0.88 22.30 19.70
N PHE A 10 0.00 23.06 19.03
CA PHE A 10 -0.25 23.69 17.72
C PHE A 10 0.50 23.01 16.57
N SER A 11 1.48 22.14 16.84
CA SER A 11 2.24 21.42 15.82
C SER A 11 1.40 20.24 15.32
N SER A 12 0.95 20.34 14.08
CA SER A 12 0.27 19.23 13.39
C SER A 12 1.32 18.38 12.69
N ASP A 13 2.18 17.67 13.46
CA ASP A 13 3.12 16.71 12.87
C ASP A 13 2.33 15.64 12.10
N LEU A 14 2.82 15.28 10.92
CA LEU A 14 2.15 14.39 9.99
C LEU A 14 2.96 13.12 9.78
N ALA A 15 2.29 12.02 9.68
CA ALA A 15 2.83 10.76 9.17
C ALA A 15 2.13 10.41 7.87
N ILE A 16 2.89 10.03 6.86
CA ILE A 16 2.38 9.78 5.52
C ILE A 16 2.79 8.37 5.10
N ASP A 17 1.81 7.59 4.68
CA ASP A 17 2.01 6.39 3.88
C ASP A 17 1.81 6.78 2.41
N LEU A 18 2.91 6.82 1.66
CA LEU A 18 2.90 7.15 0.24
C LEU A 18 2.78 5.86 -0.59
N GLY A 19 1.59 5.27 -0.59
CA GLY A 19 1.35 4.00 -1.27
C GLY A 19 1.02 4.14 -2.76
N THR A 20 1.24 3.05 -3.50
CA THR A 20 0.92 2.97 -4.95
C THR A 20 -0.57 3.08 -5.23
N ALA A 21 -1.43 2.46 -4.42
CA ALA A 21 -2.88 2.49 -4.61
C ALA A 21 -3.53 3.65 -3.86
N ASN A 22 -3.17 3.85 -2.60
CA ASN A 22 -3.72 4.89 -1.73
C ASN A 22 -2.60 5.61 -1.00
N THR A 23 -2.81 6.89 -0.74
CA THR A 23 -2.01 7.69 0.19
C THR A 23 -2.82 7.94 1.45
N LEU A 24 -2.27 7.60 2.61
CA LEU A 24 -2.87 7.88 3.91
C LEU A 24 -2.04 8.91 4.66
N VAL A 25 -2.73 9.82 5.35
CA VAL A 25 -2.07 10.80 6.21
C VAL A 25 -2.66 10.73 7.61
N TYR A 26 -1.79 10.54 8.59
CA TYR A 26 -2.09 10.59 10.00
C TYR A 26 -1.60 11.92 10.58
N ALA A 27 -2.46 12.62 11.31
CA ALA A 27 -2.10 13.84 12.03
C ALA A 27 -2.03 13.55 13.53
N LYS A 28 -0.94 13.98 14.17
CA LYS A 28 -0.73 13.79 15.61
C LYS A 28 -1.91 14.33 16.43
N GLY A 29 -2.51 13.48 17.25
CA GLY A 29 -3.66 13.82 18.08
C GLY A 29 -5.02 13.82 17.38
N LYS A 30 -5.07 13.55 16.06
CA LYS A 30 -6.33 13.51 15.29
C LYS A 30 -6.59 12.15 14.62
N GLY A 31 -5.57 11.28 14.52
CA GLY A 31 -5.69 10.03 13.79
C GLY A 31 -5.52 10.21 12.28
N ILE A 32 -6.07 9.28 11.51
CA ILE A 32 -6.02 9.32 10.04
C ILE A 32 -6.98 10.39 9.53
N VAL A 33 -6.42 11.42 8.88
CA VAL A 33 -7.15 12.60 8.37
C VAL A 33 -7.30 12.60 6.85
N VAL A 34 -6.49 11.80 6.14
CA VAL A 34 -6.59 11.58 4.70
C VAL A 34 -6.47 10.09 4.44
N ASN A 35 -7.37 9.56 3.61
CA ASN A 35 -7.32 8.22 3.02
C ASN A 35 -7.88 8.35 1.60
N GLU A 36 -6.98 8.50 0.65
CA GLU A 36 -7.32 8.86 -0.73
C GLU A 36 -6.52 8.01 -1.73
N PRO A 37 -7.11 7.65 -2.87
CA PRO A 37 -6.36 7.02 -3.96
C PRO A 37 -5.18 7.87 -4.43
N SER A 38 -4.05 7.23 -4.73
CA SER A 38 -2.87 7.88 -5.31
C SER A 38 -3.05 8.10 -6.81
N ILE A 39 -4.04 8.94 -7.17
CA ILE A 39 -4.44 9.23 -8.55
C ILE A 39 -4.58 10.73 -8.72
N VAL A 40 -4.12 11.24 -9.87
CA VAL A 40 -4.23 12.64 -10.25
C VAL A 40 -4.79 12.74 -11.66
N ALA A 41 -5.82 13.55 -11.85
CA ALA A 41 -6.34 13.90 -13.16
C ALA A 41 -5.68 15.20 -13.64
N ILE A 42 -5.12 15.19 -14.85
CA ILE A 42 -4.37 16.29 -15.43
C ILE A 42 -4.97 16.66 -16.79
N ASN A 43 -5.09 17.94 -17.04
CA ASN A 43 -5.40 18.48 -18.34
C ASN A 43 -4.13 18.48 -19.21
N LYS A 44 -4.17 17.74 -20.32
CA LYS A 44 -3.01 17.59 -21.23
C LYS A 44 -2.61 18.90 -21.92
N ASN A 45 -3.56 19.83 -22.12
CA ASN A 45 -3.33 21.03 -22.88
C ASN A 45 -2.50 22.07 -22.11
N ASN A 46 -2.75 22.21 -20.80
CA ASN A 46 -2.09 23.20 -19.96
C ASN A 46 -1.26 22.56 -18.81
N GLY A 47 -1.35 21.24 -18.60
CA GLY A 47 -0.66 20.53 -17.53
C GLY A 47 -1.21 20.81 -16.13
N GLU A 48 -2.39 21.43 -16.01
CA GLU A 48 -3.02 21.72 -14.72
C GLU A 48 -3.66 20.48 -14.10
N VAL A 49 -3.68 20.44 -12.76
CA VAL A 49 -4.35 19.37 -12.00
C VAL A 49 -5.84 19.71 -11.91
N GLU A 50 -6.66 18.83 -12.46
CA GLU A 50 -8.13 18.93 -12.43
C GLU A 50 -8.72 18.30 -11.16
N ALA A 51 -8.18 17.17 -10.73
CA ALA A 51 -8.63 16.46 -9.54
C ALA A 51 -7.52 15.60 -8.93
N VAL A 52 -7.64 15.31 -7.62
CA VAL A 52 -6.71 14.43 -6.88
C VAL A 52 -7.54 13.46 -6.02
N GLY A 53 -7.04 12.23 -5.84
CA GLY A 53 -7.62 11.28 -4.93
C GLY A 53 -8.93 10.67 -5.44
N LYS A 54 -9.96 10.68 -4.62
CA LYS A 54 -11.28 10.09 -4.92
C LYS A 54 -11.90 10.64 -6.18
N GLU A 55 -11.89 11.96 -6.35
CA GLU A 55 -12.43 12.63 -7.53
C GLU A 55 -11.70 12.17 -8.80
N ALA A 56 -10.36 12.09 -8.77
CA ALA A 56 -9.58 11.58 -9.89
C ALA A 56 -9.84 10.08 -10.17
N LYS A 57 -10.07 9.26 -9.13
CA LYS A 57 -10.44 7.83 -9.28
C LYS A 57 -11.79 7.68 -9.99
N GLU A 58 -12.76 8.56 -9.74
CA GLU A 58 -14.05 8.52 -10.43
C GLU A 58 -13.94 8.84 -11.92
N MET A 59 -12.92 9.59 -12.31
CA MET A 59 -12.63 9.94 -13.71
C MET A 59 -11.96 8.80 -14.49
N LEU A 60 -11.39 7.77 -13.84
CA LEU A 60 -10.72 6.66 -14.52
C LEU A 60 -11.63 5.98 -15.54
N GLY A 61 -11.16 5.91 -16.79
CA GLY A 61 -11.89 5.32 -17.91
C GLY A 61 -13.10 6.12 -18.39
N ARG A 62 -13.30 7.36 -17.90
CA ARG A 62 -14.45 8.22 -18.21
C ARG A 62 -14.04 9.64 -18.64
N THR A 63 -12.74 9.91 -18.76
CA THR A 63 -12.23 11.23 -19.13
C THR A 63 -12.38 11.51 -20.61
N PRO A 64 -12.70 12.78 -21.00
CA PRO A 64 -12.56 13.21 -22.38
C PRO A 64 -11.08 13.22 -22.80
N GLY A 65 -10.80 13.30 -24.10
CA GLY A 65 -9.45 13.12 -24.65
C GLY A 65 -8.38 14.11 -24.15
N ASN A 66 -8.80 15.27 -23.66
CA ASN A 66 -7.93 16.32 -23.11
C ASN A 66 -7.60 16.13 -21.62
N ILE A 67 -8.27 15.22 -20.91
CA ILE A 67 -7.98 14.91 -19.50
C ILE A 67 -7.45 13.49 -19.38
N VAL A 68 -6.42 13.29 -18.58
CA VAL A 68 -5.87 11.97 -18.26
C VAL A 68 -5.79 11.79 -16.75
N ALA A 69 -6.33 10.68 -16.24
CA ALA A 69 -6.11 10.26 -14.87
C ALA A 69 -4.89 9.33 -14.83
N ILE A 70 -3.89 9.69 -14.06
CA ILE A 70 -2.62 8.98 -13.94
C ILE A 70 -2.34 8.57 -12.50
N ARG A 71 -1.60 7.47 -12.34
CA ARG A 71 -1.02 7.03 -11.07
C ARG A 71 0.43 7.49 -11.02
N PRO A 72 0.78 8.49 -10.21
CA PRO A 72 2.15 8.99 -10.13
C PRO A 72 3.09 8.03 -9.40
N MET A 73 2.51 7.09 -8.62
CA MET A 73 3.20 5.97 -7.99
C MET A 73 2.86 4.68 -8.74
N LYS A 74 3.86 3.89 -9.10
CA LYS A 74 3.69 2.60 -9.79
C LYS A 74 4.69 1.58 -9.25
N ASP A 75 4.21 0.39 -8.91
CA ASP A 75 5.05 -0.74 -8.48
C ASP A 75 6.04 -0.37 -7.35
N GLY A 76 5.57 0.44 -6.38
CA GLY A 76 6.37 0.92 -5.25
C GLY A 76 7.34 2.05 -5.57
N VAL A 77 7.41 2.54 -6.82
CA VAL A 77 8.32 3.61 -7.22
C VAL A 77 7.58 4.85 -7.72
N ILE A 78 8.29 5.99 -7.72
CA ILE A 78 7.76 7.24 -8.29
C ILE A 78 7.89 7.18 -9.80
N ALA A 79 6.76 7.04 -10.49
CA ALA A 79 6.70 7.04 -11.95
C ALA A 79 6.72 8.46 -12.56
N ASP A 80 6.16 9.44 -11.84
CA ASP A 80 6.16 10.85 -12.22
C ASP A 80 6.41 11.74 -11.01
N PHE A 81 7.63 12.29 -10.92
CA PHE A 81 8.06 13.13 -9.80
C PHE A 81 7.23 14.40 -9.65
N LYS A 82 6.93 15.07 -10.75
CA LYS A 82 6.21 16.35 -10.75
C LYS A 82 4.76 16.18 -10.29
N VAL A 83 4.14 15.08 -10.71
CA VAL A 83 2.76 14.79 -10.33
C VAL A 83 2.69 14.25 -8.90
N THR A 84 3.67 13.44 -8.48
CA THR A 84 3.80 13.00 -7.07
C THR A 84 3.96 14.19 -6.14
N GLU A 85 4.81 15.15 -6.49
CA GLU A 85 4.97 16.40 -5.73
C GLU A 85 3.64 17.13 -5.56
N ARG A 86 2.88 17.32 -6.66
CA ARG A 86 1.58 18.01 -6.61
C ARG A 86 0.58 17.24 -5.76
N MET A 87 0.54 15.93 -5.88
CA MET A 87 -0.32 15.05 -5.07
C MET A 87 0.03 15.14 -3.58
N LEU A 88 1.31 15.04 -3.25
CA LEU A 88 1.79 15.11 -1.87
C LEU A 88 1.49 16.49 -1.26
N ASN A 89 1.75 17.58 -1.99
CA ASN A 89 1.40 18.93 -1.58
C ASN A 89 -0.10 19.08 -1.28
N TYR A 90 -0.95 18.54 -2.16
CA TYR A 90 -2.40 18.57 -1.97
C TYR A 90 -2.82 17.84 -0.68
N PHE A 91 -2.30 16.64 -0.44
CA PHE A 91 -2.64 15.87 0.75
C PHE A 91 -2.10 16.49 2.05
N ILE A 92 -0.89 17.04 2.03
CA ILE A 92 -0.33 17.78 3.17
C ILE A 92 -1.19 19.01 3.49
N GLN A 93 -1.58 19.80 2.48
CA GLN A 93 -2.45 20.96 2.68
C GLN A 93 -3.82 20.55 3.20
N LYS A 94 -4.40 19.47 2.68
CA LYS A 94 -5.70 18.93 3.12
C LYS A 94 -5.63 18.47 4.59
N ALA A 95 -4.55 17.81 4.99
CA ALA A 95 -4.34 17.31 6.35
C ALA A 95 -4.04 18.43 7.35
N HIS A 96 -3.24 19.43 6.92
CA HIS A 96 -2.78 20.53 7.78
C HIS A 96 -3.84 21.59 8.00
N GLY A 97 -4.78 21.73 7.05
CA GLY A 97 -5.75 22.83 7.04
C GLY A 97 -5.08 24.19 6.77
N ARG A 98 -5.84 25.29 6.96
CA ARG A 98 -5.37 26.65 6.67
C ARG A 98 -4.42 27.25 7.73
N LYS A 99 -3.63 26.45 8.45
CA LYS A 99 -2.67 26.95 9.45
C LYS A 99 -1.41 27.46 8.76
N ILE A 100 -1.38 28.71 8.38
CA ILE A 100 -0.33 29.36 7.55
C ILE A 100 1.02 29.50 8.29
N LEU A 101 1.02 29.45 9.63
CA LEU A 101 2.18 29.82 10.47
C LEU A 101 2.93 28.62 11.09
N VAL A 102 2.44 27.40 10.93
CA VAL A 102 3.06 26.22 11.57
C VAL A 102 3.53 25.26 10.49
N HIS A 103 4.82 24.99 10.47
CA HIS A 103 5.43 24.02 9.57
C HIS A 103 5.48 22.65 10.26
N PRO A 104 4.80 21.61 9.73
CA PRO A 104 4.77 20.30 10.34
C PRO A 104 6.12 19.59 10.18
N ARG A 105 6.48 18.76 11.16
CA ARG A 105 7.43 17.68 10.95
C ARG A 105 6.67 16.55 10.23
N ILE A 106 7.31 15.94 9.23
CA ILE A 106 6.69 14.90 8.42
C ILE A 106 7.56 13.64 8.48
N VAL A 107 6.94 12.51 8.82
CA VAL A 107 7.53 11.17 8.69
C VAL A 107 6.82 10.46 7.52
N ILE A 108 7.58 9.94 6.57
CA ILE A 108 7.04 9.31 5.36
C ILE A 108 7.51 7.87 5.27
N GLY A 109 6.55 6.94 5.16
CA GLY A 109 6.80 5.55 4.84
C GLY A 109 7.15 5.40 3.36
N VAL A 110 8.30 4.80 3.06
CA VAL A 110 8.78 4.58 1.69
C VAL A 110 9.14 3.11 1.49
N PRO A 111 9.07 2.58 0.25
CA PRO A 111 9.48 1.21 -0.05
C PRO A 111 10.95 0.92 0.31
N SER A 112 11.26 -0.32 0.68
CA SER A 112 12.62 -0.72 1.07
C SER A 112 13.65 -0.57 -0.06
N GLU A 113 13.24 -0.74 -1.31
CA GLU A 113 14.13 -0.64 -2.49
C GLU A 113 14.16 0.76 -3.13
N ILE A 114 13.75 1.80 -2.39
CA ILE A 114 13.74 3.18 -2.91
C ILE A 114 15.16 3.66 -3.25
N THR A 115 15.33 4.21 -4.43
CA THR A 115 16.61 4.78 -4.89
C THR A 115 16.94 6.10 -4.19
N GLN A 116 18.22 6.51 -4.19
CA GLN A 116 18.64 7.81 -3.62
C GLN A 116 17.98 8.99 -4.33
N VAL A 117 17.73 8.88 -5.64
CA VAL A 117 17.04 9.93 -6.42
C VAL A 117 15.59 10.07 -5.98
N GLU A 118 14.89 8.95 -5.76
CA GLU A 118 13.51 8.92 -5.28
C GLU A 118 13.40 9.42 -3.84
N LYS A 119 14.32 8.98 -2.93
CA LYS A 119 14.39 9.52 -1.56
C LYS A 119 14.46 11.04 -1.58
N ARG A 120 15.41 11.58 -2.36
CA ARG A 120 15.59 13.02 -2.48
C ARG A 120 14.36 13.72 -3.03
N ALA A 121 13.70 13.14 -4.03
CA ALA A 121 12.47 13.71 -4.60
C ALA A 121 11.33 13.76 -3.58
N VAL A 122 11.15 12.72 -2.75
CA VAL A 122 10.15 12.69 -1.68
C VAL A 122 10.44 13.76 -0.63
N ILE A 123 11.71 13.86 -0.19
CA ILE A 123 12.16 14.86 0.79
C ILE A 123 11.96 16.28 0.25
N ASP A 124 12.41 16.56 -0.97
CA ASP A 124 12.27 17.87 -1.61
C ASP A 124 10.79 18.25 -1.77
N SER A 125 9.92 17.29 -2.14
CA SER A 125 8.48 17.49 -2.26
C SER A 125 7.84 17.86 -0.92
N ALA A 126 8.23 17.22 0.17
CA ALA A 126 7.74 17.53 1.50
C ALA A 126 8.20 18.92 1.98
N TYR A 127 9.47 19.30 1.71
CA TYR A 127 9.95 20.65 2.03
C TYR A 127 9.23 21.73 1.20
N ARG A 128 8.94 21.49 -0.07
CA ARG A 128 8.11 22.40 -0.90
C ARG A 128 6.69 22.55 -0.36
N ALA A 129 6.16 21.49 0.28
CA ALA A 129 4.91 21.55 1.03
C ALA A 129 5.03 22.23 2.40
N LYS A 130 6.17 22.91 2.67
CA LYS A 130 6.48 23.64 3.90
C LYS A 130 6.66 22.76 5.13
N ALA A 131 7.16 21.54 4.98
CA ALA A 131 7.65 20.78 6.12
C ALA A 131 8.81 21.48 6.81
N SER A 132 8.88 21.40 8.16
CA SER A 132 10.02 21.89 8.94
C SER A 132 11.14 20.86 9.04
N GLU A 133 10.77 19.59 9.02
CA GLU A 133 11.67 18.46 9.16
C GLU A 133 11.03 17.24 8.46
N VAL A 134 11.83 16.45 7.76
CA VAL A 134 11.36 15.27 7.01
C VAL A 134 12.21 14.07 7.38
N HIS A 135 11.56 12.98 7.77
CA HIS A 135 12.19 11.69 8.02
C HIS A 135 11.57 10.64 7.11
N LEU A 136 12.39 9.77 6.55
CA LEU A 136 11.94 8.61 5.82
C LEU A 136 12.10 7.35 6.67
N VAL A 137 11.14 6.42 6.56
CA VAL A 137 11.17 5.11 7.21
C VAL A 137 10.73 4.03 6.23
N GLU A 138 11.27 2.83 6.36
CA GLU A 138 10.86 1.73 5.47
C GLU A 138 9.46 1.25 5.78
N GLN A 139 8.62 1.07 4.74
CA GLN A 139 7.23 0.63 4.87
C GLN A 139 7.11 -0.69 5.62
N ALA A 140 7.98 -1.67 5.34
CA ALA A 140 7.95 -2.95 6.05
C ALA A 140 8.18 -2.82 7.56
N MET A 141 9.11 -1.93 7.97
CA MET A 141 9.36 -1.66 9.40
C MET A 141 8.15 -1.01 10.07
N VAL A 142 7.61 0.04 9.47
CA VAL A 142 6.45 0.73 10.07
C VAL A 142 5.16 -0.08 9.95
N ALA A 143 5.02 -0.93 8.95
CA ALA A 143 3.93 -1.91 8.86
C ALA A 143 3.94 -2.86 10.06
N ALA A 144 5.11 -3.42 10.39
CA ALA A 144 5.28 -4.27 11.57
C ALA A 144 4.97 -3.53 12.88
N ILE A 145 5.44 -2.29 13.03
CA ILE A 145 5.15 -1.43 14.19
C ILE A 145 3.65 -1.12 14.28
N GLY A 146 3.02 -0.82 13.15
CA GLY A 146 1.58 -0.55 13.05
C GLY A 146 0.73 -1.76 13.40
N ALA A 147 1.13 -2.94 12.94
CA ALA A 147 0.53 -4.23 13.27
C ALA A 147 0.77 -4.67 14.74
N GLY A 148 1.54 -3.92 15.52
CA GLY A 148 1.77 -4.20 16.94
C GLY A 148 2.87 -5.22 17.20
N LEU A 149 3.72 -5.54 16.24
CA LEU A 149 4.83 -6.46 16.44
C LEU A 149 5.90 -5.86 17.35
N PRO A 150 6.52 -6.64 18.25
CA PRO A 150 7.53 -6.17 19.20
C PRO A 150 8.91 -6.04 18.53
N VAL A 151 9.04 -5.14 17.55
CA VAL A 151 10.22 -4.98 16.69
C VAL A 151 11.50 -4.60 17.43
N THR A 152 11.41 -4.10 18.67
CA THR A 152 12.56 -3.70 19.50
C THR A 152 13.18 -4.85 20.27
N GLU A 153 12.48 -5.97 20.38
CA GLU A 153 12.94 -7.16 21.12
C GLU A 153 13.96 -7.98 20.30
N PRO A 154 14.84 -8.76 20.97
CA PRO A 154 15.73 -9.69 20.31
C PRO A 154 15.01 -10.98 19.88
N SER A 155 14.01 -10.85 19.02
CA SER A 155 13.19 -11.94 18.55
C SER A 155 12.77 -11.74 17.09
N GLY A 156 12.58 -12.84 16.36
CA GLY A 156 12.16 -12.82 14.97
C GLY A 156 10.70 -12.42 14.81
N ASN A 157 10.45 -11.34 14.05
CA ASN A 157 9.11 -10.90 13.68
C ASN A 157 9.02 -10.88 12.15
N MET A 158 8.07 -11.62 11.58
CA MET A 158 7.87 -11.67 10.13
C MET A 158 6.59 -10.94 9.75
N VAL A 159 6.73 -9.96 8.86
CA VAL A 159 5.61 -9.20 8.28
C VAL A 159 5.59 -9.37 6.77
N VAL A 160 4.40 -9.48 6.21
CA VAL A 160 4.15 -9.49 4.77
C VAL A 160 3.15 -8.38 4.47
N ASP A 161 3.64 -7.31 3.88
CA ASP A 161 2.83 -6.15 3.48
C ASP A 161 2.47 -6.28 1.99
N ILE A 162 1.19 -6.53 1.71
CA ILE A 162 0.68 -6.71 0.35
C ILE A 162 -0.09 -5.46 -0.05
N GLY A 163 0.61 -4.53 -0.66
CA GLY A 163 0.06 -3.25 -1.08
C GLY A 163 -0.73 -3.29 -2.40
N GLY A 164 -0.78 -2.14 -3.07
CA GLY A 164 -1.33 -2.05 -4.43
C GLY A 164 -0.32 -2.42 -5.50
N GLY A 165 0.93 -1.99 -5.38
CA GLY A 165 1.99 -2.19 -6.38
C GLY A 165 3.04 -3.21 -6.00
N THR A 166 3.33 -3.35 -4.70
CA THR A 166 4.38 -4.25 -4.19
C THR A 166 3.84 -5.16 -3.10
N THR A 167 4.50 -6.30 -2.96
CA THR A 167 4.44 -7.15 -1.76
C THR A 167 5.83 -7.15 -1.13
N ASP A 168 5.89 -6.65 0.09
CA ASP A 168 7.11 -6.50 0.88
C ASP A 168 7.12 -7.51 2.02
N VAL A 169 8.08 -8.42 1.99
CA VAL A 169 8.30 -9.44 3.02
C VAL A 169 9.52 -9.04 3.83
N ALA A 170 9.38 -8.92 5.15
CA ALA A 170 10.49 -8.57 6.02
C ALA A 170 10.54 -9.40 7.30
N VAL A 171 11.76 -9.73 7.72
CA VAL A 171 12.08 -10.29 9.02
C VAL A 171 12.82 -9.22 9.83
N ILE A 172 12.28 -8.90 11.00
CA ILE A 172 12.69 -7.76 11.81
C ILE A 172 13.06 -8.25 13.22
N SER A 173 14.18 -7.74 13.74
CA SER A 173 14.63 -7.96 15.11
C SER A 173 15.48 -6.78 15.59
N LEU A 174 15.42 -6.43 16.89
CA LEU A 174 16.22 -5.36 17.52
C LEU A 174 16.13 -4.01 16.81
N SER A 175 14.97 -3.66 16.27
CA SER A 175 14.69 -2.46 15.44
C SER A 175 15.46 -2.43 14.11
N GLY A 176 15.96 -3.55 13.63
CA GLY A 176 16.65 -3.68 12.35
C GLY A 176 15.93 -4.68 11.44
N ILE A 177 16.00 -4.45 10.14
CA ILE A 177 15.57 -5.41 9.14
C ILE A 177 16.70 -6.41 8.92
N VAL A 178 16.46 -7.68 9.29
CA VAL A 178 17.43 -8.77 9.14
C VAL A 178 17.45 -9.29 7.70
N TYR A 179 16.26 -9.41 7.12
CA TYR A 179 16.07 -9.74 5.73
C TYR A 179 14.82 -9.06 5.19
N SER A 180 14.90 -8.55 3.99
CA SER A 180 13.72 -8.06 3.26
C SER A 180 13.74 -8.49 1.81
N ARG A 181 12.55 -8.62 1.23
CA ARG A 181 12.36 -8.87 -0.19
C ARG A 181 11.10 -8.16 -0.65
N SER A 182 11.23 -7.38 -1.70
CA SER A 182 10.10 -6.77 -2.40
C SER A 182 9.85 -7.47 -3.73
N VAL A 183 8.58 -7.67 -4.07
CA VAL A 183 8.16 -8.16 -5.39
C VAL A 183 7.06 -7.24 -5.94
N ARG A 184 7.13 -6.95 -7.25
CA ARG A 184 6.17 -6.07 -7.94
C ARG A 184 4.90 -6.80 -8.36
N VAL A 185 4.39 -7.64 -7.47
CA VAL A 185 3.14 -8.39 -7.63
C VAL A 185 2.29 -8.15 -6.39
N ALA A 186 1.17 -7.46 -6.57
CA ALA A 186 0.24 -7.08 -5.51
C ALA A 186 -1.14 -6.76 -6.08
N GLY A 187 -1.93 -5.92 -5.43
CA GLY A 187 -3.33 -5.67 -5.79
C GLY A 187 -3.58 -5.25 -7.23
N ASN A 188 -2.72 -4.40 -7.82
CA ASN A 188 -2.88 -3.94 -9.20
C ASN A 188 -2.59 -5.06 -10.22
N GLU A 189 -1.58 -5.90 -9.94
CA GLU A 189 -1.28 -7.02 -10.82
C GLU A 189 -2.37 -8.10 -10.76
N MET A 190 -2.98 -8.29 -9.59
CA MET A 190 -4.17 -9.12 -9.45
C MET A 190 -5.34 -8.59 -10.31
N ASP A 191 -5.57 -7.27 -10.34
CA ASP A 191 -6.59 -6.66 -11.20
C ASP A 191 -6.28 -6.87 -12.68
N ASN A 192 -5.02 -6.72 -13.09
CA ASN A 192 -4.55 -6.99 -14.45
C ASN A 192 -4.76 -8.47 -14.83
N ALA A 193 -4.44 -9.40 -13.94
CA ALA A 193 -4.61 -10.84 -14.16
C ALA A 193 -6.09 -11.18 -14.42
N ILE A 194 -7.02 -10.60 -13.65
CA ILE A 194 -8.45 -10.75 -13.85
C ILE A 194 -8.88 -10.19 -15.21
N MET A 195 -8.44 -8.97 -15.56
CA MET A 195 -8.76 -8.36 -16.87
C MET A 195 -8.28 -9.22 -18.03
N GLN A 196 -7.06 -9.75 -17.95
CA GLN A 196 -6.49 -10.60 -19.01
C GLN A 196 -7.18 -11.95 -19.10
N TYR A 197 -7.56 -12.54 -17.96
CA TYR A 197 -8.31 -13.79 -17.91
C TYR A 197 -9.67 -13.65 -18.61
N LEU A 198 -10.45 -12.64 -18.26
CA LEU A 198 -11.77 -12.40 -18.84
C LEU A 198 -11.69 -12.04 -20.34
N LYS A 199 -10.63 -11.31 -20.74
CA LYS A 199 -10.36 -11.01 -22.14
C LYS A 199 -10.06 -12.29 -22.94
N ARG A 200 -9.21 -13.18 -22.41
CA ARG A 200 -8.82 -14.43 -23.09
C ARG A 200 -9.97 -15.43 -23.15
N LYS A 201 -10.65 -15.63 -22.03
CA LYS A 201 -11.67 -16.69 -21.91
C LYS A 201 -13.01 -16.32 -22.54
N TYR A 202 -13.43 -15.06 -22.39
CA TYR A 202 -14.76 -14.61 -22.75
C TYR A 202 -14.81 -13.53 -23.83
N ASN A 203 -13.67 -13.11 -24.35
CA ASN A 203 -13.55 -11.93 -25.21
C ASN A 203 -14.21 -10.70 -24.60
N LEU A 204 -14.18 -10.58 -23.28
CA LEU A 204 -14.81 -9.50 -22.53
C LEU A 204 -13.77 -8.49 -22.06
N LEU A 205 -13.88 -7.24 -22.50
CA LEU A 205 -13.07 -6.14 -22.03
C LEU A 205 -13.76 -5.44 -20.87
N ILE A 206 -13.13 -5.43 -19.71
CA ILE A 206 -13.56 -4.71 -18.52
C ILE A 206 -12.54 -3.63 -18.13
N GLY A 207 -12.94 -2.64 -17.35
CA GLY A 207 -12.06 -1.62 -16.80
C GLY A 207 -11.46 -2.03 -15.44
N GLU A 208 -10.39 -1.33 -15.01
CA GLU A 208 -9.69 -1.58 -13.74
C GLU A 208 -10.63 -1.55 -12.53
N ARG A 209 -11.58 -0.60 -12.48
CA ARG A 209 -12.55 -0.51 -11.38
C ARG A 209 -13.44 -1.76 -11.27
N THR A 210 -13.78 -2.35 -12.40
CA THR A 210 -14.56 -3.60 -12.43
C THR A 210 -13.70 -4.76 -11.96
N ALA A 211 -12.44 -4.83 -12.40
CA ALA A 211 -11.50 -5.87 -11.95
C ALA A 211 -11.23 -5.79 -10.44
N GLU A 212 -11.01 -4.59 -9.89
CA GLU A 212 -10.88 -4.36 -8.45
C GLU A 212 -12.13 -4.84 -7.68
N ALA A 213 -13.31 -4.53 -8.18
CA ALA A 213 -14.57 -4.97 -7.58
C ALA A 213 -14.71 -6.50 -7.59
N ILE A 214 -14.35 -7.15 -8.70
CA ILE A 214 -14.34 -8.62 -8.83
C ILE A 214 -13.37 -9.23 -7.80
N LYS A 215 -12.13 -8.74 -7.73
CA LYS A 215 -11.13 -9.19 -6.77
C LYS A 215 -11.66 -9.13 -5.34
N ILE A 216 -12.26 -8.00 -4.95
CA ILE A 216 -12.77 -7.79 -3.59
C ILE A 216 -13.98 -8.69 -3.31
N GLN A 217 -14.91 -8.85 -4.26
CA GLN A 217 -16.17 -9.55 -4.01
C GLN A 217 -16.04 -11.07 -4.11
N VAL A 218 -15.35 -11.58 -5.14
CA VAL A 218 -15.28 -13.02 -5.42
C VAL A 218 -13.84 -13.58 -5.46
N GLY A 219 -12.81 -12.73 -5.43
CA GLY A 219 -11.41 -13.17 -5.43
C GLY A 219 -11.05 -13.99 -4.19
N SER A 220 -10.29 -15.07 -4.37
CA SER A 220 -9.78 -15.89 -3.27
C SER A 220 -8.44 -16.53 -3.66
N ALA A 221 -7.57 -16.77 -2.65
CA ALA A 221 -6.29 -17.43 -2.84
C ALA A 221 -6.37 -18.96 -2.61
N PHE A 222 -7.45 -19.43 -1.99
CA PHE A 222 -7.71 -20.84 -1.66
C PHE A 222 -9.21 -21.11 -1.79
N PRO A 223 -9.66 -22.36 -2.02
CA PRO A 223 -11.08 -22.69 -2.16
C PRO A 223 -11.92 -22.17 -1.01
N LEU A 224 -13.10 -21.65 -1.36
CA LEU A 224 -14.08 -21.15 -0.39
C LEU A 224 -15.00 -22.29 0.05
N ASP A 225 -15.47 -22.24 1.30
CA ASP A 225 -16.44 -23.22 1.81
C ASP A 225 -17.83 -23.06 1.14
N LYS A 226 -18.14 -21.86 0.68
CA LYS A 226 -19.36 -21.55 -0.10
C LYS A 226 -18.94 -20.81 -1.37
N PRO A 227 -19.36 -21.35 -2.56
CA PRO A 227 -19.10 -20.68 -3.83
C PRO A 227 -19.68 -19.26 -3.87
N LEU A 228 -18.96 -18.35 -4.47
CA LEU A 228 -19.38 -16.98 -4.71
C LEU A 228 -19.52 -16.74 -6.20
N THR A 229 -20.55 -16.02 -6.60
CA THR A 229 -20.77 -15.59 -7.98
C THR A 229 -21.01 -14.09 -8.06
N MET A 230 -20.68 -13.49 -9.20
CA MET A 230 -20.89 -12.08 -9.47
C MET A 230 -21.30 -11.85 -10.91
N GLU A 231 -22.34 -11.03 -11.12
CA GLU A 231 -22.67 -10.53 -12.46
C GLU A 231 -21.77 -9.36 -12.81
N ILE A 232 -21.15 -9.41 -13.98
CA ILE A 232 -20.24 -8.37 -14.48
C ILE A 232 -20.67 -7.89 -15.86
N LYS A 233 -20.35 -6.64 -16.19
CA LYS A 233 -20.62 -6.03 -17.49
C LYS A 233 -19.34 -5.52 -18.12
N GLY A 234 -19.18 -5.76 -19.42
CA GLY A 234 -18.06 -5.33 -20.19
C GLY A 234 -18.39 -5.19 -21.66
N ARG A 235 -17.39 -4.86 -22.49
CA ARG A 235 -17.56 -4.80 -23.94
C ARG A 235 -17.12 -6.13 -24.56
N ASN A 236 -18.01 -6.76 -25.34
CA ASN A 236 -17.64 -7.91 -26.17
C ASN A 236 -16.68 -7.43 -27.28
N LEU A 237 -15.51 -8.02 -27.36
CA LEU A 237 -14.48 -7.63 -28.32
C LEU A 237 -14.77 -8.12 -29.73
N ILE A 238 -15.60 -9.16 -29.90
CA ILE A 238 -15.96 -9.71 -31.22
C ILE A 238 -17.06 -8.86 -31.83
N GLU A 239 -18.14 -8.59 -31.06
CA GLU A 239 -19.34 -7.91 -31.55
C GLU A 239 -19.32 -6.39 -31.31
N GLY A 240 -18.41 -5.90 -30.46
CA GLY A 240 -18.28 -4.49 -30.12
C GLY A 240 -19.36 -3.94 -29.17
N VAL A 241 -20.33 -4.76 -28.75
CA VAL A 241 -21.49 -4.37 -27.94
C VAL A 241 -21.27 -4.69 -26.45
N PRO A 242 -22.03 -4.05 -25.54
CA PRO A 242 -22.04 -4.44 -24.14
C PRO A 242 -22.51 -5.89 -23.95
N LYS A 243 -21.86 -6.62 -23.06
CA LYS A 243 -22.18 -8.00 -22.68
C LYS A 243 -22.17 -8.15 -21.17
N THR A 244 -23.12 -8.91 -20.65
CA THR A 244 -23.20 -9.31 -19.25
C THR A 244 -22.80 -10.78 -19.10
N LEU A 245 -22.02 -11.09 -18.08
CA LEU A 245 -21.60 -12.46 -17.71
C LEU A 245 -21.77 -12.66 -16.21
N THR A 246 -22.01 -13.91 -15.81
CA THR A 246 -21.84 -14.36 -14.42
C THR A 246 -20.52 -15.11 -14.31
N ILE A 247 -19.70 -14.73 -13.35
CA ILE A 247 -18.41 -15.35 -13.03
C ILE A 247 -18.45 -15.93 -11.61
N ASP A 248 -17.59 -16.90 -11.32
CA ASP A 248 -17.50 -17.52 -10.00
C ASP A 248 -16.08 -17.36 -9.37
N ASP A 249 -15.99 -17.65 -8.07
CA ASP A 249 -14.73 -17.53 -7.31
C ASP A 249 -13.65 -18.52 -7.80
N SER A 250 -14.04 -19.66 -8.36
CA SER A 250 -13.10 -20.66 -8.87
C SER A 250 -12.34 -20.12 -10.09
N GLU A 251 -13.05 -19.46 -11.00
CA GLU A 251 -12.46 -18.82 -12.18
C GLU A 251 -11.54 -17.66 -11.80
N ILE A 252 -11.96 -16.86 -10.82
CA ILE A 252 -11.15 -15.73 -10.38
C ILE A 252 -9.92 -16.23 -9.60
N ARG A 253 -10.04 -17.28 -8.79
CA ARG A 253 -8.89 -17.91 -8.14
C ARG A 253 -7.89 -18.47 -9.15
N GLU A 254 -8.36 -19.09 -10.25
CA GLU A 254 -7.50 -19.53 -11.35
C GLU A 254 -6.73 -18.34 -11.94
N SER A 255 -7.42 -17.24 -12.21
CA SER A 255 -6.79 -16.03 -12.76
C SER A 255 -5.72 -15.42 -11.84
N LEU A 256 -5.86 -15.55 -10.52
CA LEU A 256 -4.94 -15.05 -9.50
C LEU A 256 -3.77 -15.99 -9.17
N GLY A 257 -3.77 -17.21 -9.74
CA GLY A 257 -2.84 -18.27 -9.37
C GLY A 257 -1.37 -17.87 -9.47
N GLU A 258 -0.95 -17.20 -10.55
CA GLU A 258 0.44 -16.75 -10.74
C GLU A 258 0.82 -15.64 -9.75
N CYS A 259 -0.09 -14.70 -9.47
CA CYS A 259 0.15 -13.64 -8.49
C CYS A 259 0.35 -14.24 -7.09
N VAL A 260 -0.54 -15.15 -6.67
CA VAL A 260 -0.45 -15.83 -5.37
C VAL A 260 0.83 -16.66 -5.29
N ALA A 261 1.18 -17.41 -6.33
CA ALA A 261 2.41 -18.20 -6.38
C ALA A 261 3.68 -17.33 -6.23
N THR A 262 3.70 -16.14 -6.83
CA THR A 262 4.81 -15.19 -6.70
C THR A 262 4.94 -14.68 -5.26
N ILE A 263 3.83 -14.36 -4.60
CA ILE A 263 3.81 -13.94 -3.18
C ILE A 263 4.31 -15.10 -2.30
N MET A 264 3.81 -16.32 -2.53
CA MET A 264 4.24 -17.51 -1.79
C MET A 264 5.75 -17.76 -1.92
N ASN A 265 6.28 -17.60 -3.14
CA ASN A 265 7.72 -17.74 -3.38
C ASN A 265 8.54 -16.66 -2.64
N ALA A 266 8.06 -15.41 -2.57
CA ALA A 266 8.73 -14.36 -1.82
C ALA A 266 8.80 -14.69 -0.31
N ILE A 267 7.69 -15.21 0.26
CA ILE A 267 7.62 -15.67 1.66
C ILE A 267 8.60 -16.82 1.88
N ARG A 268 8.61 -17.83 1.02
CA ARG A 268 9.50 -19.00 1.13
C ARG A 268 10.97 -18.58 1.12
N VAL A 269 11.37 -17.74 0.17
CA VAL A 269 12.76 -17.25 0.09
C VAL A 269 13.14 -16.44 1.33
N ALA A 270 12.21 -15.66 1.90
CA ALA A 270 12.48 -14.93 3.14
C ALA A 270 12.71 -15.89 4.32
N LEU A 271 11.91 -16.95 4.45
CA LEU A 271 12.08 -17.97 5.47
C LEU A 271 13.43 -18.72 5.30
N GLU A 272 13.80 -19.08 4.08
CA GLU A 272 15.08 -19.73 3.76
C GLU A 272 16.32 -18.89 4.10
N ARG A 273 16.16 -17.55 4.03
CA ARG A 273 17.25 -16.58 4.32
C ARG A 273 17.27 -16.12 5.77
N THR A 274 16.29 -16.53 6.55
CA THR A 274 16.20 -16.15 7.97
C THR A 274 17.18 -16.98 8.81
N PRO A 275 17.96 -16.33 9.71
CA PRO A 275 18.81 -17.04 10.66
C PRO A 275 18.03 -18.04 11.51
N PRO A 276 18.64 -19.20 11.91
CA PRO A 276 17.93 -20.29 12.60
C PRO A 276 17.21 -19.86 13.88
N GLU A 277 17.82 -19.01 14.71
CA GLU A 277 17.23 -18.53 15.96
C GLU A 277 15.96 -17.71 15.72
N LEU A 278 16.00 -16.80 14.72
CA LEU A 278 14.84 -16.00 14.35
C LEU A 278 13.76 -16.85 13.61
N SER A 279 14.19 -17.89 12.90
CA SER A 279 13.27 -18.84 12.27
C SER A 279 12.49 -19.63 13.33
N ALA A 280 13.14 -20.01 14.44
CA ALA A 280 12.46 -20.63 15.57
C ALA A 280 11.41 -19.70 16.19
N ASP A 281 11.73 -18.43 16.38
CA ASP A 281 10.76 -17.43 16.86
C ASP A 281 9.55 -17.29 15.92
N ILE A 282 9.79 -17.27 14.59
CA ILE A 282 8.72 -17.18 13.59
C ILE A 282 7.85 -18.46 13.59
N SER A 283 8.41 -19.61 13.90
CA SER A 283 7.65 -20.86 14.04
C SER A 283 6.59 -20.74 15.15
N ASP A 284 6.91 -20.04 16.23
CA ASP A 284 6.00 -19.86 17.35
C ASP A 284 5.05 -18.66 17.16
N ARG A 285 5.56 -17.52 16.69
CA ARG A 285 4.82 -16.26 16.55
C ARG A 285 4.04 -16.17 15.23
N GLY A 286 4.51 -16.86 14.21
CA GLY A 286 3.89 -16.88 12.88
C GLY A 286 4.25 -15.68 12.02
N ILE A 287 3.46 -15.53 10.95
CA ILE A 287 3.56 -14.48 9.93
C ILE A 287 2.39 -13.52 10.12
N VAL A 288 2.66 -12.22 10.10
CA VAL A 288 1.63 -11.19 10.14
C VAL A 288 1.45 -10.58 8.75
N LEU A 289 0.22 -10.65 8.23
CA LEU A 289 -0.16 -10.07 6.95
C LEU A 289 -0.72 -8.66 7.15
N THR A 290 -0.30 -7.74 6.31
CA THR A 290 -0.78 -6.37 6.26
C THR A 290 -0.93 -5.87 4.83
N GLY A 291 -1.39 -4.64 4.65
CA GLY A 291 -1.74 -4.12 3.33
C GLY A 291 -3.11 -4.58 2.84
N GLY A 292 -3.60 -3.93 1.78
CA GLY A 292 -4.93 -4.23 1.23
C GLY A 292 -5.05 -5.63 0.62
N GLY A 293 -3.95 -6.18 0.09
CA GLY A 293 -3.89 -7.53 -0.47
C GLY A 293 -4.02 -8.64 0.58
N ALA A 294 -3.71 -8.36 1.84
CA ALA A 294 -3.94 -9.29 2.96
C ALA A 294 -5.41 -9.67 3.14
N LEU A 295 -6.32 -8.84 2.63
CA LEU A 295 -7.77 -9.06 2.66
C LEU A 295 -8.27 -10.00 1.55
N LEU A 296 -7.40 -10.49 0.64
CA LEU A 296 -7.78 -11.50 -0.34
C LEU A 296 -8.24 -12.77 0.40
N LYS A 297 -9.46 -13.22 0.08
CA LYS A 297 -10.09 -14.32 0.81
C LYS A 297 -9.21 -15.57 0.83
N ASN A 298 -9.05 -16.16 2.01
CA ASN A 298 -8.28 -17.38 2.26
C ASN A 298 -6.79 -17.29 1.86
N LEU A 299 -6.21 -16.08 1.75
CA LEU A 299 -4.77 -15.94 1.54
C LEU A 299 -3.97 -16.42 2.76
N ASP A 300 -4.43 -16.08 3.95
CA ASP A 300 -3.88 -16.56 5.21
C ASP A 300 -3.93 -18.09 5.31
N ARG A 301 -5.02 -18.71 4.88
CA ARG A 301 -5.17 -20.16 4.82
C ARG A 301 -4.19 -20.77 3.80
N ARG A 302 -4.05 -20.15 2.63
CA ARG A 302 -3.08 -20.59 1.61
C ARG A 302 -1.65 -20.60 2.15
N ILE A 303 -1.26 -19.53 2.85
CA ILE A 303 0.08 -19.43 3.42
C ILE A 303 0.28 -20.46 4.53
N ARG A 304 -0.70 -20.65 5.42
CA ARG A 304 -0.64 -21.69 6.47
C ARG A 304 -0.47 -23.10 5.90
N GLU A 305 -1.25 -23.44 4.90
CA GLU A 305 -1.18 -24.79 4.26
C GLU A 305 0.19 -25.04 3.61
N GLU A 306 0.82 -24.04 3.00
CA GLU A 306 2.10 -24.23 2.32
C GLU A 306 3.32 -24.11 3.24
N THR A 307 3.25 -23.31 4.31
CA THR A 307 4.40 -23.07 5.19
C THR A 307 4.36 -23.89 6.48
N GLY A 308 3.18 -24.34 6.90
CA GLY A 308 2.96 -24.96 8.21
C GLY A 308 3.04 -23.98 9.39
N LEU A 309 3.17 -22.65 9.12
CA LEU A 309 3.32 -21.63 10.14
C LEU A 309 1.98 -21.00 10.52
N PRO A 310 1.82 -20.51 11.76
CA PRO A 310 0.70 -19.65 12.11
C PRO A 310 0.69 -18.40 11.23
N VAL A 311 -0.50 -17.96 10.80
CA VAL A 311 -0.66 -16.73 10.00
C VAL A 311 -1.81 -15.93 10.56
N SER A 312 -1.59 -14.67 10.81
CA SER A 312 -2.61 -13.71 11.25
C SER A 312 -2.65 -12.48 10.35
N ILE A 313 -3.81 -11.86 10.26
CA ILE A 313 -3.98 -10.58 9.57
C ILE A 313 -3.96 -9.49 10.63
N ALA A 314 -3.26 -8.39 10.37
CA ALA A 314 -3.24 -7.22 11.27
C ALA A 314 -4.67 -6.71 11.52
N GLU A 315 -4.91 -6.08 12.67
CA GLU A 315 -6.24 -5.58 13.06
C GLU A 315 -6.78 -4.57 12.02
N ASP A 316 -5.94 -3.65 11.55
CA ASP A 316 -6.25 -2.74 10.43
C ASP A 316 -5.15 -2.83 9.36
N PRO A 317 -5.25 -3.81 8.45
CA PRO A 317 -4.19 -4.07 7.49
C PRO A 317 -4.02 -2.92 6.48
N LEU A 318 -5.08 -2.18 6.18
CA LEU A 318 -5.03 -1.03 5.28
C LEU A 318 -4.33 0.19 5.90
N ALA A 319 -4.30 0.28 7.22
CA ALA A 319 -3.74 1.42 7.94
C ALA A 319 -2.44 1.10 8.69
N SER A 320 -1.96 -0.14 8.69
CA SER A 320 -0.79 -0.56 9.46
C SER A 320 0.43 0.34 9.20
N VAL A 321 0.76 0.63 7.94
CA VAL A 321 1.88 1.48 7.56
C VAL A 321 1.72 2.88 8.16
N VAL A 322 0.58 3.54 7.95
CA VAL A 322 0.36 4.91 8.44
C VAL A 322 0.24 4.98 9.96
N LEU A 323 -0.30 3.96 10.62
CA LEU A 323 -0.37 3.87 12.07
C LEU A 323 1.02 3.68 12.68
N GLY A 324 1.85 2.83 12.09
CA GLY A 324 3.23 2.65 12.51
C GLY A 324 4.05 3.93 12.30
N THR A 325 3.92 4.55 11.14
CA THR A 325 4.55 5.86 10.85
C THR A 325 4.06 6.93 11.85
N GLY A 326 2.77 6.90 12.21
CA GLY A 326 2.16 7.78 13.22
C GLY A 326 2.75 7.60 14.62
N LYS A 327 3.10 6.36 15.03
CA LYS A 327 3.79 6.10 16.30
C LYS A 327 5.16 6.78 16.36
N MET A 328 5.85 6.93 15.22
CA MET A 328 7.14 7.64 15.13
C MET A 328 7.05 9.13 15.49
N LEU A 329 5.88 9.76 15.33
CA LEU A 329 5.67 11.16 15.72
C LEU A 329 5.73 11.37 17.25
N THR A 330 5.65 10.32 18.03
CA THR A 330 5.69 10.35 19.49
C THR A 330 6.91 9.64 20.09
N ASP A 331 7.43 8.64 19.38
CA ASP A 331 8.61 7.87 19.81
C ASP A 331 9.86 8.24 19.00
N PHE A 332 10.50 9.35 19.41
CA PHE A 332 11.74 9.82 18.77
C PHE A 332 12.94 8.90 18.95
N LYS A 333 12.95 8.06 19.99
CA LYS A 333 14.04 7.10 20.19
C LYS A 333 13.97 6.01 19.13
N LEU A 334 12.78 5.51 18.90
CA LEU A 334 12.53 4.51 17.87
C LEU A 334 12.72 5.12 16.47
N LEU A 335 12.18 6.32 16.22
CA LEU A 335 12.39 7.01 14.94
C LEU A 335 13.86 7.11 14.54
N ARG A 336 14.74 7.55 15.47
CA ARG A 336 16.18 7.64 15.20
C ARG A 336 16.85 6.30 14.91
N ARG A 337 16.28 5.20 15.33
CA ARG A 337 16.82 3.84 15.08
C ARG A 337 16.38 3.27 13.75
N VAL A 338 15.19 3.64 13.28
CA VAL A 338 14.54 3.07 12.08
C VAL A 338 14.52 4.02 10.89
N ALA A 339 14.82 5.32 11.09
CA ALA A 339 14.92 6.28 10.00
C ALA A 339 16.05 5.92 9.04
N ILE A 340 15.77 6.04 7.75
CA ILE A 340 16.77 5.85 6.68
C ILE A 340 17.30 7.22 6.24
N GLU A 341 18.63 7.34 6.18
CA GLU A 341 19.34 8.54 5.72
C GLU A 341 19.33 8.68 4.19
#